data_588120103d2d12010d0f0a16c6378cd0
#
_entry.id   588120103d2d12010d0f0a16c6378cd0
#
_cell.length_a   1.000
_cell.length_b   1.000
_cell.length_c   1.000
_cell.angle_alpha   90.00
_cell.angle_beta   90.00
_cell.angle_gamma   90.00
#
_symmetry.space_group_name_H-M   'P 1'
#
loop_
_entity.id
_entity.type
_entity.pdbx_description
1 polymer ?
#
loop_
_entity_poly.entity_id
_entity_poly.type
_entity_poly.pdbx_seq_one_letter_code
_entity_poly.pdbx_strand_id
1 'polypeptide(L)'
;MCDVRGSRDASDVFRRRTASVNVPSSRSSLDLMDTLAAWAQGLARTLLADALPRRWAHVQGVAARARSLASPVGADAGLLEAAAWLHDIGYLPDLATTGLHGLDGARYLRDAEHADPTLCRLVAHHSCAVIEAEERGLAAVLRREFDLPPQSLADALTCCDMTTSPDGEHVHVHRRLAEIHDRYGLGHLVSRSIRRATPMILQAVGQVNTRPASTS
;
A
#
# COMPACT_ATOMS: atom_id res chain seq x y z
N MET A 1 23.78 8.94 44.46
CA MET A 1 24.03 7.76 43.61
C MET A 1 22.74 7.50 42.85
N CYS A 2 22.60 8.07 41.65
CA CYS A 2 21.45 7.81 40.75
C CYS A 2 21.93 6.96 39.61
N ASP A 3 21.32 5.80 39.50
CA ASP A 3 21.60 4.78 38.50
C ASP A 3 20.93 5.21 37.17
N VAL A 4 21.75 5.49 36.15
CA VAL A 4 21.33 5.85 34.79
C VAL A 4 21.18 4.56 34.04
N ARG A 5 19.93 4.05 33.90
CA ARG A 5 19.62 2.92 33.00
C ARG A 5 19.74 3.38 31.56
N GLY A 6 20.69 2.76 30.83
CA GLY A 6 20.98 3.03 29.45
C GLY A 6 19.78 2.80 28.53
N SER A 7 19.49 3.80 27.72
CA SER A 7 18.62 3.70 26.56
C SER A 7 19.24 2.73 25.54
N ARG A 8 18.56 1.65 25.22
CA ARG A 8 18.97 0.77 24.14
C ARG A 8 18.69 1.50 22.82
N ASP A 9 19.77 1.76 22.10
CA ASP A 9 19.77 2.41 20.79
C ASP A 9 18.95 1.58 19.79
N ALA A 10 17.89 2.19 19.27
CA ALA A 10 17.03 1.60 18.25
C ALA A 10 17.79 1.22 16.94
N SER A 11 18.99 1.79 16.77
CA SER A 11 19.87 1.55 15.63
C SER A 11 20.47 0.14 15.59
N ASP A 12 20.52 -0.60 16.70
CA ASP A 12 21.17 -1.90 16.77
C ASP A 12 20.25 -3.06 16.35
N VAL A 13 18.94 -2.89 16.41
CA VAL A 13 17.96 -3.87 15.90
C VAL A 13 17.92 -3.88 14.37
N PHE A 14 18.26 -2.75 13.75
CA PHE A 14 18.21 -2.54 12.29
C PHE A 14 19.41 -3.15 11.54
N ARG A 15 20.56 -3.39 12.20
CA ARG A 15 21.82 -3.81 11.53
C ARG A 15 21.97 -5.32 11.26
N ARG A 16 21.03 -6.17 11.63
CA ARG A 16 21.26 -7.63 11.58
C ARG A 16 20.53 -8.42 10.49
N ARG A 17 19.99 -7.78 9.44
CA ARG A 17 19.28 -8.50 8.36
C ARG A 17 19.55 -8.02 6.94
N THR A 18 20.79 -7.72 6.59
CA THR A 18 21.18 -7.69 5.19
C THR A 18 21.68 -9.07 4.77
N ALA A 19 20.77 -10.02 4.57
CA ALA A 19 21.06 -11.20 3.78
C ALA A 19 20.94 -10.78 2.30
N SER A 20 22.08 -10.60 1.64
CA SER A 20 22.16 -10.44 0.19
C SER A 20 21.55 -11.67 -0.47
N VAL A 21 20.36 -11.52 -1.06
CA VAL A 21 19.72 -12.60 -1.83
C VAL A 21 20.46 -12.68 -3.15
N ASN A 22 21.30 -13.70 -3.29
CA ASN A 22 21.98 -14.05 -4.53
C ASN A 22 20.92 -14.59 -5.51
N VAL A 23 20.48 -13.80 -6.49
CA VAL A 23 19.46 -14.17 -7.47
C VAL A 23 20.10 -15.03 -8.56
N PRO A 24 19.77 -16.32 -8.69
CA PRO A 24 20.25 -17.13 -9.81
C PRO A 24 19.58 -16.69 -11.13
N SER A 25 20.37 -16.57 -12.19
CA SER A 25 20.04 -15.98 -13.49
C SER A 25 19.17 -16.83 -14.43
N SER A 26 18.20 -17.62 -13.91
CA SER A 26 17.27 -18.41 -14.74
C SER A 26 15.92 -18.69 -14.08
N ARG A 27 15.34 -17.70 -13.38
CA ARG A 27 13.96 -17.84 -12.85
C ARG A 27 12.96 -17.39 -13.90
N SER A 28 11.85 -18.13 -14.05
CA SER A 28 10.73 -17.72 -14.92
C SER A 28 10.10 -16.43 -14.37
N SER A 29 9.43 -15.65 -15.22
CA SER A 29 8.71 -14.45 -14.78
C SER A 29 7.69 -14.76 -13.67
N LEU A 30 7.08 -15.95 -13.68
CA LEU A 30 6.16 -16.42 -12.64
C LEU A 30 6.87 -16.63 -11.30
N ASP A 31 8.05 -17.25 -11.28
CA ASP A 31 8.83 -17.45 -10.04
C ASP A 31 9.26 -16.12 -9.39
N LEU A 32 9.56 -15.10 -10.21
CA LEU A 32 9.93 -13.77 -9.73
C LEU A 32 8.72 -13.03 -9.12
N MET A 33 7.54 -13.21 -9.68
CA MET A 33 6.29 -12.60 -9.20
C MET A 33 5.84 -13.17 -7.86
N ASP A 34 5.87 -14.51 -7.73
CA ASP A 34 5.55 -15.20 -6.48
C ASP A 34 6.56 -14.82 -5.38
N THR A 35 7.82 -14.58 -5.76
CA THR A 35 8.88 -14.15 -4.84
C THR A 35 8.65 -12.72 -4.34
N LEU A 36 8.19 -11.80 -5.21
CA LEU A 36 7.91 -10.40 -4.84
C LEU A 36 6.71 -10.31 -3.89
N ALA A 37 5.62 -11.00 -4.21
CA ALA A 37 4.41 -11.02 -3.37
C ALA A 37 4.70 -11.67 -2.00
N ALA A 38 5.46 -12.77 -1.97
CA ALA A 38 5.85 -13.43 -0.72
C ALA A 38 6.76 -12.55 0.16
N TRP A 39 7.73 -11.84 -0.44
CA TRP A 39 8.53 -10.85 0.26
C TRP A 39 7.68 -9.73 0.85
N ALA A 40 6.79 -9.16 0.06
CA ALA A 40 5.90 -8.07 0.47
C ALA A 40 4.97 -8.50 1.63
N GLN A 41 4.43 -9.72 1.57
CA GLN A 41 3.66 -10.31 2.66
C GLN A 41 4.48 -10.45 3.94
N GLY A 42 5.70 -10.97 3.84
CA GLY A 42 6.61 -11.12 4.98
C GLY A 42 6.94 -9.79 5.63
N LEU A 43 7.25 -8.77 4.82
CA LEU A 43 7.53 -7.41 5.29
C LEU A 43 6.30 -6.78 5.95
N ALA A 44 5.14 -6.81 5.30
CA ALA A 44 3.88 -6.29 5.85
C ALA A 44 3.54 -6.96 7.19
N ARG A 45 3.71 -8.29 7.29
CA ARG A 45 3.49 -9.02 8.54
C ARG A 45 4.42 -8.54 9.65
N THR A 46 5.71 -8.38 9.34
CA THR A 46 6.71 -7.91 10.33
C THR A 46 6.38 -6.51 10.85
N LEU A 47 5.90 -5.63 9.96
CA LEU A 47 5.61 -4.24 10.31
C LEU A 47 4.25 -4.06 10.98
N LEU A 48 3.21 -4.79 10.55
CA LEU A 48 1.84 -4.47 10.91
C LEU A 48 1.19 -5.47 11.88
N ALA A 49 1.59 -6.75 11.89
CA ALA A 49 0.79 -7.78 12.55
C ALA A 49 0.58 -7.51 14.05
N ASP A 50 1.66 -7.16 14.75
CA ASP A 50 1.63 -6.89 16.19
C ASP A 50 1.34 -5.42 16.51
N ALA A 51 1.88 -4.50 15.71
CA ALA A 51 1.77 -3.06 15.98
C ALA A 51 0.39 -2.49 15.60
N LEU A 52 -0.21 -2.97 14.51
CA LEU A 52 -1.45 -2.47 13.94
C LEU A 52 -2.35 -3.63 13.46
N PRO A 53 -2.88 -4.49 14.34
CA PRO A 53 -3.56 -5.74 13.97
C PRO A 53 -4.78 -5.53 13.07
N ARG A 54 -5.52 -4.44 13.24
CA ARG A 54 -6.65 -4.12 12.35
C ARG A 54 -6.17 -3.71 10.96
N ARG A 55 -5.04 -3.02 10.86
CA ARG A 55 -4.42 -2.67 9.57
C ARG A 55 -3.86 -3.93 8.89
N TRP A 56 -3.30 -4.83 9.67
CA TRP A 56 -2.87 -6.14 9.18
C TRP A 56 -4.04 -6.95 8.60
N ALA A 57 -5.20 -6.98 9.26
CA ALA A 57 -6.40 -7.63 8.72
C ALA A 57 -6.83 -6.99 7.39
N HIS A 58 -6.81 -5.65 7.31
CA HIS A 58 -7.15 -4.93 6.09
C HIS A 58 -6.22 -5.29 4.91
N VAL A 59 -4.90 -5.21 5.07
CA VAL A 59 -3.96 -5.51 3.96
C VAL A 59 -4.03 -6.97 3.51
N GLN A 60 -4.36 -7.91 4.41
CA GLN A 60 -4.65 -9.30 4.03
C GLN A 60 -5.84 -9.41 3.08
N GLY A 61 -6.93 -8.70 3.38
CA GLY A 61 -8.12 -8.64 2.52
C GLY A 61 -7.83 -7.98 1.18
N VAL A 62 -7.07 -6.86 1.18
CA VAL A 62 -6.67 -6.15 -0.05
C VAL A 62 -5.79 -7.05 -0.93
N ALA A 63 -4.83 -7.76 -0.36
CA ALA A 63 -3.98 -8.70 -1.09
C ALA A 63 -4.77 -9.91 -1.63
N ALA A 64 -5.73 -10.44 -0.86
CA ALA A 64 -6.62 -11.50 -1.34
C ALA A 64 -7.46 -11.01 -2.54
N ARG A 65 -7.93 -9.76 -2.49
CA ARG A 65 -8.63 -9.15 -3.62
C ARG A 65 -7.72 -8.97 -4.84
N ALA A 66 -6.46 -8.52 -4.64
CA ALA A 66 -5.48 -8.39 -5.72
C ALA A 66 -5.21 -9.73 -6.42
N ARG A 67 -5.05 -10.82 -5.67
CA ARG A 67 -4.93 -12.18 -6.24
C ARG A 67 -6.14 -12.57 -7.10
N SER A 68 -7.35 -12.18 -6.69
CA SER A 68 -8.56 -12.46 -7.49
C SER A 68 -8.59 -11.71 -8.83
N LEU A 69 -7.78 -10.66 -8.98
CA LEU A 69 -7.60 -9.88 -10.22
C LEU A 69 -6.38 -10.31 -11.05
N ALA A 70 -5.67 -11.37 -10.67
CA ALA A 70 -4.44 -11.80 -11.35
C ALA A 70 -4.65 -12.05 -12.86
N SER A 71 -5.73 -12.73 -13.25
CA SER A 71 -6.03 -13.00 -14.65
C SER A 71 -6.30 -11.73 -15.49
N PRO A 72 -7.13 -10.77 -15.05
CA PRO A 72 -7.31 -9.49 -15.75
C PRO A 72 -6.08 -8.60 -15.80
N VAL A 73 -5.17 -8.71 -14.81
CA VAL A 73 -3.95 -7.87 -14.69
C VAL A 73 -2.77 -8.49 -15.47
N GLY A 74 -2.72 -9.80 -15.59
CA GLY A 74 -1.69 -10.51 -16.36
C GLY A 74 -0.30 -10.42 -15.71
N ALA A 75 0.70 -10.05 -16.50
CA ALA A 75 2.11 -10.04 -16.09
C ALA A 75 2.43 -9.18 -14.86
N ASP A 76 1.61 -8.21 -14.54
CA ASP A 76 1.81 -7.31 -13.38
C ASP A 76 1.10 -7.79 -12.09
N ALA A 77 0.51 -9.00 -12.09
CA ALA A 77 -0.26 -9.51 -10.95
C ALA A 77 0.55 -9.58 -9.66
N GLY A 78 1.80 -10.04 -9.73
CA GLY A 78 2.70 -10.09 -8.56
C GLY A 78 3.05 -8.71 -8.01
N LEU A 79 3.18 -7.71 -8.89
CA LEU A 79 3.42 -6.32 -8.49
C LEU A 79 2.19 -5.70 -7.82
N LEU A 80 1.00 -5.96 -8.36
CA LEU A 80 -0.27 -5.54 -7.75
C LEU A 80 -0.45 -6.17 -6.37
N GLU A 81 -0.18 -7.46 -6.22
CA GLU A 81 -0.29 -8.14 -4.93
C GLU A 81 0.72 -7.59 -3.92
N ALA A 82 1.97 -7.35 -4.33
CA ALA A 82 2.97 -6.74 -3.46
C ALA A 82 2.55 -5.33 -3.01
N ALA A 83 2.01 -4.51 -3.92
CA ALA A 83 1.48 -3.20 -3.58
C ALA A 83 0.28 -3.31 -2.62
N ALA A 84 -0.59 -4.29 -2.80
CA ALA A 84 -1.72 -4.53 -1.90
C ALA A 84 -1.27 -4.90 -0.47
N TRP A 85 -0.19 -5.68 -0.31
CA TRP A 85 0.40 -5.96 0.99
C TRP A 85 0.99 -4.72 1.68
N LEU A 86 1.58 -3.80 0.91
CA LEU A 86 2.47 -2.75 1.42
C LEU A 86 1.87 -1.34 1.40
N HIS A 87 0.67 -1.12 0.79
CA HIS A 87 0.12 0.23 0.59
C HIS A 87 -0.06 1.02 1.89
N ASP A 88 -0.34 0.34 2.98
CA ASP A 88 -0.70 0.93 4.27
C ASP A 88 0.42 0.90 5.33
N ILE A 89 1.65 0.43 5.00
CA ILE A 89 2.74 0.35 5.99
C ILE A 89 3.12 1.70 6.60
N GLY A 90 2.92 2.80 5.86
CA GLY A 90 3.20 4.14 6.36
C GLY A 90 2.30 4.63 7.50
N TYR A 91 1.31 3.84 7.92
CA TYR A 91 0.58 4.08 9.17
C TYR A 91 1.36 3.64 10.41
N LEU A 92 2.45 2.86 10.24
CA LEU A 92 3.30 2.49 11.38
C LEU A 92 3.88 3.76 12.01
N PRO A 93 3.74 3.98 13.33
CA PRO A 93 4.23 5.20 13.99
C PRO A 93 5.69 5.53 13.70
N ASP A 94 6.54 4.53 13.62
CA ASP A 94 7.98 4.69 13.35
C ASP A 94 8.27 5.17 11.90
N LEU A 95 7.32 5.02 10.98
CA LEU A 95 7.43 5.46 9.59
C LEU A 95 6.67 6.76 9.32
N ALA A 96 5.70 7.11 10.16
CA ALA A 96 4.78 8.24 9.98
C ALA A 96 5.49 9.59 10.24
N THR A 97 6.14 10.14 9.21
CA THR A 97 6.89 11.41 9.30
C THR A 97 6.12 12.61 8.78
N THR A 98 5.30 12.43 7.75
CA THR A 98 4.54 13.51 7.10
C THR A 98 3.05 13.47 7.44
N GLY A 99 2.57 12.34 7.93
CA GLY A 99 1.16 12.05 8.13
C GLY A 99 0.41 11.71 6.84
N LEU A 100 1.08 11.65 5.69
CA LEU A 100 0.57 11.09 4.44
C LEU A 100 1.15 9.68 4.28
N HIS A 101 0.40 8.67 4.75
CA HIS A 101 0.90 7.30 4.87
C HIS A 101 1.41 6.69 3.55
N GLY A 102 0.80 7.04 2.41
CA GLY A 102 1.29 6.61 1.09
C GLY A 102 2.71 7.13 0.82
N LEU A 103 2.99 8.40 1.10
CA LEU A 103 4.31 9.00 0.94
C LEU A 103 5.32 8.39 1.92
N ASP A 104 4.94 8.26 3.19
CA ASP A 104 5.83 7.75 4.25
C ASP A 104 6.19 6.28 4.00
N GLY A 105 5.21 5.44 3.62
CA GLY A 105 5.42 4.05 3.25
C GLY A 105 6.30 3.90 1.99
N ALA A 106 6.05 4.70 0.96
CA ALA A 106 6.82 4.66 -0.28
C ALA A 106 8.30 5.08 -0.07
N ARG A 107 8.56 6.06 0.79
CA ARG A 107 9.92 6.45 1.19
C ARG A 107 10.64 5.30 1.90
N TYR A 108 9.99 4.64 2.83
CA TYR A 108 10.55 3.47 3.51
C TYR A 108 10.91 2.36 2.51
N LEU A 109 10.00 2.04 1.59
CA LEU A 109 10.25 1.03 0.57
C LEU A 109 11.42 1.40 -0.35
N ARG A 110 11.53 2.66 -0.75
CA ARG A 110 12.64 3.16 -1.58
C ARG A 110 13.97 3.18 -0.83
N ASP A 111 14.00 3.75 0.37
CA ASP A 111 15.24 4.14 1.05
C ASP A 111 15.81 3.01 1.93
N ALA A 112 14.94 2.18 2.54
CA ALA A 112 15.34 1.10 3.43
C ALA A 112 15.30 -0.28 2.75
N GLU A 113 14.26 -0.55 1.97
CA GLU A 113 14.07 -1.85 1.33
C GLU A 113 14.61 -1.92 -0.11
N HIS A 114 14.96 -0.78 -0.71
CA HIS A 114 15.44 -0.67 -2.11
C HIS A 114 14.48 -1.37 -3.09
N ALA A 115 13.18 -1.23 -2.84
CA ALA A 115 12.13 -1.89 -3.57
C ALA A 115 11.99 -1.37 -5.01
N ASP A 116 11.31 -2.15 -5.85
CA ASP A 116 11.01 -1.78 -7.23
C ASP A 116 10.40 -0.37 -7.32
N PRO A 117 10.89 0.50 -8.22
CA PRO A 117 10.37 1.87 -8.34
C PRO A 117 8.88 1.94 -8.68
N THR A 118 8.32 0.96 -9.41
CA THR A 118 6.89 0.94 -9.73
C THR A 118 6.06 0.55 -8.52
N LEU A 119 6.56 -0.36 -7.67
CA LEU A 119 5.96 -0.69 -6.38
C LEU A 119 5.92 0.55 -5.48
N CYS A 120 7.02 1.28 -5.35
CA CYS A 120 7.07 2.52 -4.57
C CYS A 120 6.05 3.56 -5.07
N ARG A 121 5.93 3.73 -6.40
CA ARG A 121 4.93 4.63 -7.02
C ARG A 121 3.50 4.20 -6.73
N LEU A 122 3.20 2.90 -6.82
CA LEU A 122 1.87 2.37 -6.47
C LEU A 122 1.51 2.65 -5.02
N VAL A 123 2.44 2.44 -4.09
CA VAL A 123 2.23 2.75 -2.66
C VAL A 123 2.08 4.25 -2.44
N ALA A 124 2.91 5.10 -3.08
CA ALA A 124 2.84 6.55 -2.94
C ALA A 124 1.51 7.16 -3.38
N HIS A 125 0.92 6.60 -4.45
CA HIS A 125 -0.25 7.18 -5.13
C HIS A 125 -1.55 6.38 -4.95
N HIS A 126 -1.56 5.32 -4.12
CA HIS A 126 -2.75 4.49 -3.96
C HIS A 126 -3.98 5.29 -3.51
N SER A 127 -5.15 4.81 -3.90
CA SER A 127 -6.46 5.36 -3.49
C SER A 127 -6.57 6.89 -3.63
N CYS A 128 -6.03 7.44 -4.73
CA CYS A 128 -6.04 8.87 -5.04
C CYS A 128 -5.30 9.75 -4.00
N ALA A 129 -4.20 9.25 -3.41
CA ALA A 129 -3.41 9.93 -2.37
C ALA A 129 -3.01 11.37 -2.71
N VAL A 130 -2.90 11.73 -4.00
CA VAL A 130 -2.60 13.11 -4.42
C VAL A 130 -3.62 14.12 -3.91
N ILE A 131 -4.89 13.74 -3.77
CA ILE A 131 -5.96 14.62 -3.25
C ILE A 131 -5.76 14.87 -1.75
N GLU A 132 -5.39 13.84 -1.00
CA GLU A 132 -5.03 14.01 0.41
C GLU A 132 -3.73 14.82 0.56
N ALA A 133 -2.76 14.60 -0.32
CA ALA A 133 -1.53 15.39 -0.37
C ALA A 133 -1.80 16.88 -0.62
N GLU A 134 -2.77 17.24 -1.46
CA GLU A 134 -3.21 18.62 -1.67
C GLU A 134 -3.78 19.24 -0.38
N GLU A 135 -4.66 18.54 0.31
CA GLU A 135 -5.23 18.98 1.60
C GLU A 135 -4.15 19.17 2.69
N ARG A 136 -3.04 18.43 2.60
CA ARG A 136 -1.90 18.51 3.53
C ARG A 136 -0.80 19.47 3.09
N GLY A 137 -0.87 20.06 1.89
CA GLY A 137 0.21 20.90 1.32
C GLY A 137 1.42 20.08 0.87
N LEU A 138 1.28 18.78 0.65
CA LEU A 138 2.35 17.83 0.30
C LEU A 138 2.35 17.42 -1.19
N ALA A 139 1.41 17.90 -2.01
CA ALA A 139 1.25 17.46 -3.39
C ALA A 139 2.50 17.70 -4.25
N ALA A 140 3.20 18.83 -4.05
CA ALA A 140 4.44 19.12 -4.76
C ALA A 140 5.58 18.17 -4.34
N VAL A 141 5.63 17.79 -3.07
CA VAL A 141 6.63 16.83 -2.55
C VAL A 141 6.36 15.45 -3.12
N LEU A 142 5.10 14.97 -3.05
CA LEU A 142 4.70 13.67 -3.59
C LEU A 142 5.07 13.54 -5.08
N ARG A 143 4.67 14.52 -5.90
CA ARG A 143 4.93 14.51 -7.35
C ARG A 143 6.40 14.61 -7.72
N ARG A 144 7.23 15.27 -6.90
CA ARG A 144 8.67 15.37 -7.11
C ARG A 144 9.39 14.07 -6.79
N GLU A 145 8.94 13.34 -5.78
CA GLU A 145 9.62 12.14 -5.30
C GLU A 145 9.15 10.86 -6.00
N PHE A 146 7.89 10.82 -6.42
CA PHE A 146 7.30 9.64 -7.04
C PHE A 146 6.46 10.04 -8.26
N ASP A 147 6.89 9.58 -9.43
CA ASP A 147 6.09 9.66 -10.65
C ASP A 147 4.79 8.87 -10.52
N LEU A 148 3.82 9.17 -11.38
CA LEU A 148 2.57 8.41 -11.42
C LEU A 148 2.84 6.95 -11.82
N PRO A 149 2.20 5.98 -11.15
CA PRO A 149 2.26 4.58 -11.57
C PRO A 149 1.45 4.34 -12.86
N PRO A 150 1.61 3.16 -13.51
CA PRO A 150 0.72 2.77 -14.60
C PRO A 150 -0.73 2.82 -14.14
N GLN A 151 -1.58 3.54 -14.90
CA GLN A 151 -2.97 3.81 -14.51
C GLN A 151 -3.77 2.53 -14.26
N SER A 152 -3.54 1.50 -15.07
CA SER A 152 -4.22 0.21 -14.93
C SER A 152 -3.95 -0.48 -13.59
N LEU A 153 -2.73 -0.37 -13.06
CA LEU A 153 -2.36 -0.91 -11.76
C LEU A 153 -2.85 -0.02 -10.62
N ALA A 154 -2.81 1.31 -10.80
CA ALA A 154 -3.37 2.26 -9.84
C ALA A 154 -4.87 2.04 -9.65
N ASP A 155 -5.63 1.85 -10.75
CA ASP A 155 -7.06 1.55 -10.69
C ASP A 155 -7.35 0.20 -10.02
N ALA A 156 -6.53 -0.83 -10.33
CA ALA A 156 -6.67 -2.15 -9.72
C ALA A 156 -6.39 -2.09 -8.20
N LEU A 157 -5.33 -1.41 -7.77
CA LEU A 157 -5.02 -1.25 -6.35
C LEU A 157 -6.11 -0.44 -5.62
N THR A 158 -6.58 0.66 -6.22
CA THR A 158 -7.69 1.46 -5.70
C THR A 158 -8.96 0.61 -5.58
N CYS A 159 -9.27 -0.22 -6.56
CA CYS A 159 -10.40 -1.14 -6.49
C CYS A 159 -10.24 -2.12 -5.33
N CYS A 160 -9.07 -2.74 -5.16
CA CYS A 160 -8.82 -3.69 -4.09
C CYS A 160 -8.97 -3.06 -2.70
N ASP A 161 -8.34 -1.90 -2.46
CA ASP A 161 -8.43 -1.17 -1.19
C ASP A 161 -9.86 -0.70 -0.90
N MET A 162 -10.49 -0.03 -1.87
CA MET A 162 -11.79 0.61 -1.67
C MET A 162 -12.99 -0.35 -1.75
N THR A 163 -12.73 -1.64 -1.96
CA THR A 163 -13.71 -2.72 -1.81
C THR A 163 -13.35 -3.69 -0.68
N THR A 164 -12.44 -3.29 0.23
CA THR A 164 -12.06 -4.07 1.41
C THR A 164 -12.33 -3.28 2.68
N SER A 165 -12.99 -3.90 3.66
CA SER A 165 -13.26 -3.29 4.97
C SER A 165 -12.00 -3.17 5.82
N PRO A 166 -11.99 -2.38 6.92
CA PRO A 166 -10.88 -2.35 7.86
C PRO A 166 -10.55 -3.71 8.49
N ASP A 167 -11.49 -4.63 8.50
CA ASP A 167 -11.36 -5.97 9.08
C ASP A 167 -11.02 -7.03 8.02
N GLY A 168 -10.72 -6.60 6.77
CA GLY A 168 -10.27 -7.45 5.67
C GLY A 168 -11.38 -8.11 4.86
N GLU A 169 -12.64 -7.80 5.12
CA GLU A 169 -13.79 -8.37 4.40
C GLU A 169 -14.04 -7.64 3.08
N HIS A 170 -14.49 -8.38 2.05
CA HIS A 170 -14.96 -7.75 0.82
C HIS A 170 -16.27 -6.99 1.04
N VAL A 171 -16.30 -5.73 0.62
CA VAL A 171 -17.47 -4.85 0.76
C VAL A 171 -17.72 -4.07 -0.52
N HIS A 172 -18.95 -3.60 -0.71
CA HIS A 172 -19.27 -2.68 -1.80
C HIS A 172 -18.60 -1.31 -1.57
N VAL A 173 -18.09 -0.69 -2.63
CA VAL A 173 -17.35 0.59 -2.55
C VAL A 173 -18.12 1.69 -1.81
N HIS A 174 -19.44 1.81 -2.01
CA HIS A 174 -20.25 2.81 -1.30
C HIS A 174 -20.30 2.57 0.21
N ARG A 175 -20.33 1.30 0.64
CA ARG A 175 -20.25 0.94 2.07
C ARG A 175 -18.89 1.35 2.66
N ARG A 176 -17.80 1.12 1.89
CA ARG A 176 -16.46 1.52 2.31
C ARG A 176 -16.33 3.04 2.44
N LEU A 177 -16.85 3.80 1.47
CA LEU A 177 -16.86 5.27 1.51
C LEU A 177 -17.65 5.80 2.72
N ALA A 178 -18.84 5.24 2.98
CA ALA A 178 -19.64 5.60 4.14
C ALA A 178 -18.90 5.32 5.45
N GLU A 179 -18.28 4.14 5.60
CA GLU A 179 -17.50 3.74 6.79
C GLU A 179 -16.35 4.72 7.06
N ILE A 180 -15.64 5.19 6.02
CA ILE A 180 -14.58 6.19 6.17
C ILE A 180 -15.15 7.50 6.73
N HIS A 181 -16.28 7.97 6.20
CA HIS A 181 -16.91 9.20 6.68
C HIS A 181 -17.42 9.07 8.12
N ASP A 182 -17.97 7.93 8.49
CA ASP A 182 -18.44 7.64 9.86
C ASP A 182 -17.28 7.60 10.85
N ARG A 183 -16.15 6.99 10.48
CA ARG A 183 -14.96 6.85 11.33
C ARG A 183 -14.26 8.17 11.59
N TYR A 184 -14.10 9.02 10.58
CA TYR A 184 -13.35 10.27 10.70
C TYR A 184 -14.22 11.48 10.98
N GLY A 185 -15.52 11.43 10.64
CA GLY A 185 -16.40 12.59 10.64
C GLY A 185 -16.22 13.50 9.41
N LEU A 186 -17.31 14.11 8.95
CA LEU A 186 -17.37 14.85 7.67
C LEU A 186 -16.42 16.05 7.57
N GLY A 187 -16.06 16.65 8.71
CA GLY A 187 -15.14 17.81 8.78
C GLY A 187 -13.66 17.42 8.79
N HIS A 188 -13.33 16.16 8.99
CA HIS A 188 -11.95 15.70 9.05
C HIS A 188 -11.27 15.75 7.67
N LEU A 189 -9.96 16.02 7.64
CA LEU A 189 -9.17 16.12 6.40
C LEU A 189 -9.36 14.88 5.51
N VAL A 190 -9.25 13.67 6.08
CA VAL A 190 -9.43 12.42 5.33
C VAL A 190 -10.82 12.35 4.69
N SER A 191 -11.89 12.68 5.42
CA SER A 191 -13.24 12.68 4.86
C SER A 191 -13.41 13.70 3.71
N ARG A 192 -12.80 14.89 3.81
CA ARG A 192 -12.80 15.87 2.72
C ARG A 192 -12.06 15.33 1.50
N SER A 193 -10.88 14.74 1.70
CA SER A 193 -10.09 14.14 0.62
C SER A 193 -10.84 13.02 -0.08
N ILE A 194 -11.41 12.08 0.66
CA ILE A 194 -12.18 10.96 0.12
C ILE A 194 -13.43 11.46 -0.63
N ARG A 195 -14.13 12.48 -0.15
CA ARG A 195 -15.26 13.08 -0.87
C ARG A 195 -14.83 13.64 -2.24
N ARG A 196 -13.69 14.32 -2.30
CA ARG A 196 -13.12 14.84 -3.55
C ARG A 196 -12.66 13.71 -4.47
N ALA A 197 -12.10 12.63 -3.90
CA ALA A 197 -11.61 11.47 -4.63
C ALA A 197 -12.73 10.51 -5.10
N THR A 198 -13.94 10.59 -4.52
CA THR A 198 -15.04 9.65 -4.77
C THR A 198 -15.32 9.41 -6.27
N PRO A 199 -15.41 10.41 -7.16
CA PRO A 199 -15.66 10.17 -8.58
C PRO A 199 -14.55 9.30 -9.23
N MET A 200 -13.29 9.54 -8.89
CA MET A 200 -12.13 8.80 -9.40
C MET A 200 -12.10 7.37 -8.85
N ILE A 201 -12.41 7.20 -7.57
CA ILE A 201 -12.51 5.88 -6.92
C ILE A 201 -13.61 5.04 -7.59
N LEU A 202 -14.80 5.61 -7.80
CA LEU A 202 -15.90 4.92 -8.46
C LEU A 202 -15.57 4.55 -9.90
N GLN A 203 -14.87 5.44 -10.63
CA GLN A 203 -14.38 5.18 -11.97
C GLN A 203 -13.40 4.00 -11.99
N ALA A 204 -12.39 3.98 -11.11
CA ALA A 204 -11.42 2.91 -11.01
C ALA A 204 -12.09 1.56 -10.73
N VAL A 205 -13.01 1.51 -9.76
CA VAL A 205 -13.78 0.31 -9.44
C VAL A 205 -14.63 -0.15 -10.62
N GLY A 206 -15.28 0.77 -11.33
CA GLY A 206 -16.07 0.48 -12.53
C GLY A 206 -15.23 -0.11 -13.66
N GLN A 207 -14.06 0.47 -13.94
CA GLN A 207 -13.14 0.01 -14.99
C GLN A 207 -12.61 -1.40 -14.70
N VAL A 208 -12.25 -1.70 -13.46
CA VAL A 208 -11.77 -3.03 -13.07
C VAL A 208 -12.87 -4.08 -13.22
N ASN A 209 -14.10 -3.77 -12.80
CA ASN A 209 -15.22 -4.72 -12.87
C ASN A 209 -15.70 -4.99 -14.31
N THR A 210 -15.40 -4.12 -15.27
CA THR A 210 -15.78 -4.29 -16.69
C THR A 210 -14.69 -4.93 -17.55
N ARG A 211 -13.47 -5.15 -17.01
CA ARG A 211 -12.39 -5.81 -17.74
C ARG A 211 -12.71 -7.29 -17.96
N PRO A 212 -12.72 -7.76 -19.22
CA PRO A 212 -12.79 -9.19 -19.48
C PRO A 212 -11.54 -9.89 -18.91
N ALA A 213 -11.71 -11.14 -18.45
CA ALA A 213 -10.57 -12.00 -18.15
C ALA A 213 -9.70 -12.11 -19.42
N SER A 214 -8.39 -11.85 -19.30
CA SER A 214 -7.46 -12.02 -20.42
C SER A 214 -7.50 -13.47 -20.84
N THR A 215 -8.03 -13.76 -22.03
CA THR A 215 -7.93 -15.08 -22.67
C THR A 215 -6.47 -15.27 -23.07
N SER A 216 -5.78 -16.14 -22.34
CA SER A 216 -4.43 -16.64 -22.68
C SER A 216 -4.50 -17.57 -23.86
#